data_43850cc15be52fcfb4260e0d3eb85209
#
_entry.id   43850cc15be52fcfb4260e0d3eb85209
#
_cell.length_a   1.000
_cell.length_b   1.000
_cell.length_c   1.000
_cell.angle_alpha   90.00
_cell.angle_beta   90.00
_cell.angle_gamma   90.00
#
_symmetry.space_group_name_H-M   'P 1'
#
loop_
_entity.id
_entity.type
_entity.pdbx_description
1 polymer ?
#
loop_
_entity_poly.entity_id
_entity_poly.type
_entity_poly.pdbx_seq_one_letter_code
_entity_poly.pdbx_strand_id
1 'polypeptide(L)'
;MSTYVPIQTITLGSNSATVDFTGIPQTFTDFVLVGNFTTNQSAPFRLLVGNNTIDTAANYSMTQMAGTGSVTESTRSSNANFIASGYINAAGRSIWQMHFMNYANTTTNKTVLIRYSTDVSASQSANARVGLWRSTSAINCIRLETNASPQVFESGSTFTLYGIGSGSPKAFGGDRVVTDGTYWYHVFTSSGRFEPVTNLSC
;
A
#
# COMPACT_ATOMS: atom_id res chain seq x y z
N MET A 1 7.74 -18.71 -1.84
CA MET A 1 7.28 -17.80 -0.77
C MET A 1 7.17 -16.40 -1.36
N SER A 2 6.04 -15.72 -1.18
CA SER A 2 5.94 -14.30 -1.58
C SER A 2 6.84 -13.49 -0.66
N THR A 3 7.78 -12.75 -1.21
CA THR A 3 8.72 -11.92 -0.46
C THR A 3 8.30 -10.47 -0.60
N TYR A 4 8.26 -9.72 0.50
CA TYR A 4 8.11 -8.28 0.49
C TYR A 4 9.43 -7.65 0.08
N VAL A 5 9.45 -6.98 -1.06
CA VAL A 5 10.62 -6.27 -1.58
C VAL A 5 10.39 -4.77 -1.39
N PRO A 6 11.21 -4.06 -0.62
CA PRO A 6 11.05 -2.62 -0.48
C PRO A 6 11.30 -1.93 -1.84
N ILE A 7 10.32 -1.14 -2.28
CA ILE A 7 10.40 -0.35 -3.52
C ILE A 7 10.92 1.05 -3.18
N GLN A 8 10.26 1.70 -2.20
CA GLN A 8 10.60 3.06 -1.81
C GLN A 8 10.15 3.33 -0.37
N THR A 9 10.98 4.04 0.39
CA THR A 9 10.60 4.60 1.69
C THR A 9 10.71 6.12 1.64
N ILE A 10 9.66 6.80 2.10
CA ILE A 10 9.61 8.25 2.27
C ILE A 10 9.55 8.53 3.76
N THR A 11 10.56 9.26 4.28
CA THR A 11 10.55 9.81 5.63
C THR A 11 10.42 11.32 5.52
N LEU A 12 9.41 11.88 6.16
CA LEU A 12 9.17 13.32 6.11
C LEU A 12 10.18 14.06 6.99
N GLY A 13 11.00 14.90 6.38
CA GLY A 13 11.92 15.81 7.07
C GLY A 13 11.21 17.07 7.62
N SER A 14 10.03 17.38 7.10
CA SER A 14 9.18 18.51 7.49
C SER A 14 7.71 18.11 7.32
N ASN A 15 6.81 18.91 7.90
CA ASN A 15 5.38 18.72 7.75
C ASN A 15 4.97 18.81 6.26
N SER A 16 4.07 17.93 5.84
CA SER A 16 3.59 17.90 4.45
C SER A 16 2.10 17.57 4.37
N ALA A 17 1.38 18.22 3.49
CA ALA A 17 -0.02 17.91 3.21
C ALA A 17 -0.16 16.68 2.30
N THR A 18 0.90 16.29 1.58
CA THR A 18 0.89 15.18 0.62
C THR A 18 2.11 14.28 0.75
N VAL A 19 1.94 13.01 0.38
CA VAL A 19 3.01 12.04 0.19
C VAL A 19 2.76 11.34 -1.13
N ASP A 20 3.70 11.47 -2.07
CA ASP A 20 3.57 10.96 -3.43
C ASP A 20 4.59 9.87 -3.72
N PHE A 21 4.11 8.72 -4.22
CA PHE A 21 4.91 7.68 -4.84
C PHE A 21 4.68 7.74 -6.34
N THR A 22 5.75 7.81 -7.12
CA THR A 22 5.70 7.90 -8.58
C THR A 22 6.65 6.87 -9.19
N GLY A 23 6.39 6.49 -10.45
CA GLY A 23 7.24 5.53 -11.15
C GLY A 23 7.24 4.14 -10.51
N ILE A 24 6.12 3.71 -9.92
CA ILE A 24 5.99 2.40 -9.29
C ILE A 24 6.25 1.31 -10.33
N PRO A 25 7.23 0.39 -10.11
CA PRO A 25 7.54 -0.69 -11.04
C PRO A 25 6.32 -1.59 -11.30
N GLN A 26 6.16 -2.06 -12.53
CA GLN A 26 5.04 -2.92 -12.94
C GLN A 26 5.41 -4.41 -12.91
N THR A 27 6.49 -4.78 -12.24
CA THR A 27 7.05 -6.13 -12.23
C THR A 27 6.57 -7.02 -11.09
N PHE A 28 5.85 -6.44 -10.14
CA PHE A 28 5.26 -7.18 -9.01
C PHE A 28 3.81 -7.57 -9.30
N THR A 29 3.29 -8.58 -8.62
CA THR A 29 1.87 -8.96 -8.70
C THR A 29 1.03 -7.96 -7.94
N ASP A 30 1.45 -7.67 -6.72
CA ASP A 30 0.77 -6.79 -5.78
C ASP A 30 1.77 -5.81 -5.20
N PHE A 31 1.28 -4.77 -4.54
CA PHE A 31 2.10 -3.99 -3.63
C PHE A 31 1.35 -3.68 -2.32
N VAL A 32 2.14 -3.42 -1.28
CA VAL A 32 1.66 -3.02 0.03
C VAL A 32 2.32 -1.71 0.42
N LEU A 33 1.50 -0.72 0.74
CA LEU A 33 1.95 0.53 1.33
C LEU A 33 1.71 0.49 2.84
N VAL A 34 2.78 0.69 3.60
CA VAL A 34 2.74 0.78 5.07
C VAL A 34 3.07 2.21 5.48
N GLY A 35 2.18 2.83 6.23
CA GLY A 35 2.38 4.15 6.82
C GLY A 35 2.49 4.05 8.33
N ASN A 36 3.49 4.73 8.90
CA ASN A 36 3.65 4.94 10.33
C ASN A 36 3.86 6.45 10.55
N PHE A 37 2.81 7.14 10.95
CA PHE A 37 2.77 8.59 10.88
C PHE A 37 1.93 9.23 11.98
N THR A 38 2.17 10.52 12.18
CA THR A 38 1.37 11.43 13.00
C THR A 38 0.81 12.56 12.14
N THR A 39 -0.26 13.18 12.62
CA THR A 39 -0.86 14.36 11.99
C THR A 39 -1.15 15.41 13.06
N ASN A 40 -1.11 16.67 12.67
CA ASN A 40 -1.41 17.79 13.59
C ASN A 40 -2.89 17.95 13.89
N GLN A 41 -3.77 17.26 13.19
CA GLN A 41 -5.23 17.30 13.38
C GLN A 41 -5.87 15.95 13.21
N SER A 42 -6.93 15.71 13.99
CA SER A 42 -7.75 14.50 13.90
C SER A 42 -8.76 14.64 12.73
N ALA A 43 -8.49 13.97 11.64
CA ALA A 43 -9.35 13.94 10.46
C ALA A 43 -9.01 12.75 9.54
N PRO A 44 -9.87 12.33 8.63
CA PRO A 44 -9.50 11.37 7.61
C PRO A 44 -8.47 11.98 6.65
N PHE A 45 -7.68 11.13 6.01
CA PHE A 45 -6.87 11.49 4.85
C PHE A 45 -7.39 10.77 3.60
N ARG A 46 -6.90 11.15 2.45
CA ARG A 46 -7.34 10.67 1.14
C ARG A 46 -6.26 9.81 0.50
N LEU A 47 -6.68 8.72 -0.10
CA LEU A 47 -5.86 7.92 -1.00
C LEU A 47 -6.35 8.15 -2.42
N LEU A 48 -5.44 8.57 -3.28
CA LEU A 48 -5.65 8.67 -4.72
C LEU A 48 -4.59 7.84 -5.44
N VAL A 49 -4.95 7.32 -6.57
CA VAL A 49 -4.07 6.52 -7.43
C VAL A 49 -4.16 7.01 -8.87
N GLY A 50 -3.25 6.56 -9.71
CA GLY A 50 -3.30 6.89 -11.12
C GLY A 50 -2.27 6.17 -11.97
N ASN A 51 -2.30 6.49 -13.26
CA ASN A 51 -1.31 6.07 -14.25
C ASN A 51 -0.67 7.33 -14.85
N ASN A 52 0.60 7.57 -14.54
CA ASN A 52 1.39 8.78 -14.83
C ASN A 52 0.87 10.06 -14.17
N THR A 53 -0.43 10.18 -13.96
CA THR A 53 -1.07 11.30 -13.26
C THR A 53 -2.07 10.76 -12.24
N ILE A 54 -2.20 11.43 -11.11
CA ILE A 54 -3.21 11.10 -10.09
C ILE A 54 -4.60 11.37 -10.65
N ASP A 55 -5.48 10.37 -10.54
CA ASP A 55 -6.88 10.52 -10.92
C ASP A 55 -7.64 11.28 -9.83
N THR A 56 -8.22 12.43 -10.16
CA THR A 56 -9.02 13.27 -9.28
C THR A 56 -10.51 13.27 -9.64
N ALA A 57 -10.90 12.46 -10.62
CA ALA A 57 -12.29 12.33 -11.06
C ALA A 57 -13.11 11.44 -10.10
N ALA A 58 -14.42 11.43 -10.28
CA ALA A 58 -15.36 10.65 -9.46
C ALA A 58 -15.32 9.14 -9.76
N ASN A 59 -14.12 8.58 -9.85
CA ASN A 59 -13.86 7.18 -10.22
C ASN A 59 -13.66 6.26 -9.00
N TYR A 60 -13.86 6.74 -7.78
CA TYR A 60 -13.61 5.96 -6.58
C TYR A 60 -14.89 5.55 -5.87
N SER A 61 -14.81 4.45 -5.16
CA SER A 61 -15.82 3.98 -4.21
C SER A 61 -15.12 3.31 -3.04
N MET A 62 -15.80 3.23 -1.89
CA MET A 62 -15.30 2.46 -0.76
C MET A 62 -16.44 1.87 0.06
N THR A 63 -16.16 0.78 0.75
CA THR A 63 -16.97 0.23 1.84
C THR A 63 -16.09 0.06 3.07
N GLN A 64 -16.61 0.43 4.23
CA GLN A 64 -15.93 0.34 5.51
C GLN A 64 -16.71 -0.58 6.44
N MET A 65 -15.96 -1.32 7.26
CA MET A 65 -16.42 -1.95 8.48
C MET A 65 -15.52 -1.46 9.63
N ALA A 66 -16.12 -1.05 10.74
CA ALA A 66 -15.39 -0.60 11.92
C ALA A 66 -16.06 -1.11 13.19
N GLY A 67 -15.24 -1.37 14.21
CA GLY A 67 -15.69 -1.75 15.55
C GLY A 67 -14.88 -1.03 16.61
N THR A 68 -15.56 -0.39 17.57
CA THR A 68 -14.92 0.37 18.68
C THR A 68 -14.96 -0.40 20.01
N GLY A 69 -15.41 -1.65 19.98
CA GLY A 69 -15.67 -2.46 21.18
C GLY A 69 -17.09 -2.30 21.75
N SER A 70 -17.73 -1.15 21.54
CA SER A 70 -19.10 -0.87 21.96
C SER A 70 -20.07 -0.66 20.80
N VAL A 71 -19.57 -0.25 19.64
CA VAL A 71 -20.36 0.03 18.43
C VAL A 71 -19.70 -0.63 17.22
N THR A 72 -20.52 -1.18 16.32
CA THR A 72 -20.12 -1.62 14.99
C THR A 72 -20.72 -0.69 13.93
N GLU A 73 -19.91 -0.33 12.94
CA GLU A 73 -20.32 0.57 11.85
C GLU A 73 -20.04 -0.08 10.49
N SER A 74 -20.95 0.15 9.55
CA SER A 74 -20.73 -0.11 8.14
C SER A 74 -21.16 1.09 7.33
N THR A 75 -20.26 1.61 6.50
CA THR A 75 -20.54 2.76 5.64
C THR A 75 -20.05 2.50 4.23
N ARG A 76 -20.69 3.13 3.26
CA ARG A 76 -20.32 3.07 1.85
C ARG A 76 -20.30 4.46 1.23
N SER A 77 -19.33 4.71 0.37
CA SER A 77 -19.26 5.87 -0.51
C SER A 77 -19.09 5.39 -1.95
N SER A 78 -19.77 6.05 -2.89
CA SER A 78 -19.66 5.79 -4.32
C SER A 78 -19.55 7.09 -5.09
N ASN A 79 -18.94 7.02 -6.29
CA ASN A 79 -18.68 8.19 -7.14
C ASN A 79 -17.90 9.31 -6.43
N ALA A 80 -16.94 8.92 -5.60
CA ALA A 80 -16.06 9.83 -4.90
C ALA A 80 -14.82 10.17 -5.75
N ASN A 81 -14.18 11.28 -5.44
CA ASN A 81 -12.94 11.72 -6.08
C ASN A 81 -11.68 11.15 -5.42
N PHE A 82 -11.85 10.36 -4.37
CA PHE A 82 -10.77 9.71 -3.60
C PHE A 82 -11.33 8.52 -2.80
N ILE A 83 -10.45 7.66 -2.33
CA ILE A 83 -10.77 6.68 -1.29
C ILE A 83 -10.48 7.33 0.06
N ALA A 84 -11.51 7.54 0.87
CA ALA A 84 -11.33 7.99 2.25
C ALA A 84 -10.64 6.86 3.03
N SER A 85 -9.42 7.11 3.51
CA SER A 85 -8.60 6.06 4.11
C SER A 85 -8.81 5.88 5.61
N GLY A 86 -9.73 6.62 6.21
CA GLY A 86 -10.14 6.47 7.60
C GLY A 86 -9.74 7.64 8.48
N TYR A 87 -10.26 7.62 9.70
CA TYR A 87 -10.04 8.67 10.66
C TYR A 87 -8.70 8.47 11.38
N ILE A 88 -7.91 9.51 11.49
CA ILE A 88 -6.66 9.58 12.21
C ILE A 88 -6.88 10.40 13.48
N ASN A 89 -6.24 10.04 14.57
CA ASN A 89 -6.25 10.84 15.79
C ASN A 89 -4.90 11.58 15.92
N ALA A 90 -4.95 12.91 16.03
CA ALA A 90 -3.76 13.77 16.17
C ALA A 90 -3.00 13.55 17.49
N ALA A 91 -3.61 12.97 18.50
CA ALA A 91 -2.96 12.71 19.77
C ALA A 91 -2.02 11.51 19.76
N GLY A 92 -1.99 10.73 18.67
CA GLY A 92 -1.20 9.52 18.62
C GLY A 92 -0.67 9.18 17.24
N ARG A 93 0.19 8.17 17.24
CA ARG A 93 0.77 7.60 16.03
C ARG A 93 -0.20 6.61 15.38
N SER A 94 -0.32 6.69 14.09
CA SER A 94 -1.18 5.81 13.30
C SER A 94 -0.34 4.86 12.46
N ILE A 95 -0.76 3.59 12.44
CA ILE A 95 -0.18 2.54 11.60
C ILE A 95 -1.23 2.12 10.59
N TRP A 96 -0.86 2.17 9.32
CA TRP A 96 -1.72 1.87 8.19
C TRP A 96 -1.08 0.86 7.27
N GLN A 97 -1.88 -0.07 6.79
CA GLN A 97 -1.51 -1.00 5.74
C GLN A 97 -2.55 -0.94 4.61
N MET A 98 -2.08 -0.72 3.41
CA MET A 98 -2.88 -0.69 2.18
C MET A 98 -2.34 -1.73 1.21
N HIS A 99 -3.14 -2.74 0.88
CA HIS A 99 -2.76 -3.80 -0.04
C HIS A 99 -3.48 -3.61 -1.37
N PHE A 100 -2.73 -3.37 -2.42
CA PHE A 100 -3.20 -3.19 -3.78
C PHE A 100 -2.94 -4.48 -4.56
N MET A 101 -4.02 -5.22 -4.80
CA MET A 101 -3.94 -6.49 -5.50
C MET A 101 -3.96 -6.27 -7.01
N ASN A 102 -3.10 -7.01 -7.72
CA ASN A 102 -3.07 -7.05 -9.17
C ASN A 102 -3.02 -5.65 -9.82
N TYR A 103 -2.23 -4.76 -9.23
CA TYR A 103 -2.18 -3.33 -9.56
C TYR A 103 -1.68 -3.03 -10.99
N ALA A 104 -0.84 -3.91 -11.55
CA ALA A 104 -0.28 -3.78 -12.89
C ALA A 104 -1.22 -4.28 -14.00
N ASN A 105 -2.32 -4.95 -13.64
CA ASN A 105 -3.31 -5.47 -14.59
C ASN A 105 -3.97 -4.33 -15.37
N THR A 106 -4.27 -4.55 -16.65
CA THR A 106 -4.90 -3.55 -17.53
C THR A 106 -6.30 -3.94 -18.01
N THR A 107 -6.89 -5.00 -17.45
CA THR A 107 -8.20 -5.52 -17.87
C THR A 107 -9.29 -5.40 -16.80
N THR A 108 -8.90 -5.20 -15.54
CA THR A 108 -9.83 -5.11 -14.40
C THR A 108 -9.68 -3.79 -13.64
N ASN A 109 -10.75 -3.35 -13.00
CA ASN A 109 -10.69 -2.25 -12.04
C ASN A 109 -9.77 -2.61 -10.87
N LYS A 110 -9.24 -1.59 -10.19
CA LYS A 110 -8.28 -1.78 -9.11
C LYS A 110 -8.96 -1.73 -7.74
N THR A 111 -8.59 -2.67 -6.89
CA THR A 111 -9.07 -2.72 -5.50
C THR A 111 -7.92 -2.55 -4.53
N VAL A 112 -8.20 -1.95 -3.39
CA VAL A 112 -7.28 -1.81 -2.27
C VAL A 112 -7.95 -2.25 -0.98
N LEU A 113 -7.26 -3.08 -0.21
CA LEU A 113 -7.65 -3.41 1.16
C LEU A 113 -6.87 -2.54 2.12
N ILE A 114 -7.58 -1.84 3.00
CA ILE A 114 -6.99 -0.91 3.97
C ILE A 114 -7.31 -1.41 5.37
N ARG A 115 -6.28 -1.51 6.21
CA ARG A 115 -6.37 -1.76 7.65
C ARG A 115 -5.61 -0.69 8.39
N TYR A 116 -6.13 -0.25 9.51
CA TYR A 116 -5.45 0.77 10.30
C TYR A 116 -5.81 0.70 11.78
N SER A 117 -4.91 1.23 12.58
CA SER A 117 -5.06 1.44 14.01
C SER A 117 -4.34 2.71 14.44
N THR A 118 -4.74 3.27 15.57
CA THR A 118 -4.06 4.37 16.24
C THR A 118 -3.66 3.94 17.65
N ASP A 119 -2.62 4.53 18.23
CA ASP A 119 -2.14 4.21 19.57
C ASP A 119 -2.83 5.00 20.69
N VAL A 120 -3.91 5.69 20.39
CA VAL A 120 -4.67 6.48 21.37
C VAL A 120 -5.70 5.63 22.08
N SER A 121 -5.54 5.42 23.37
CA SER A 121 -6.37 4.52 24.19
C SER A 121 -7.88 4.84 24.18
N ALA A 122 -8.24 6.12 24.06
CA ALA A 122 -9.65 6.55 24.04
C ALA A 122 -10.36 6.37 22.66
N SER A 123 -9.64 5.99 21.62
CA SER A 123 -10.15 5.93 20.23
C SER A 123 -9.72 4.67 19.49
N GLN A 124 -9.40 3.61 20.23
CA GLN A 124 -9.03 2.34 19.61
C GLN A 124 -10.21 1.77 18.83
N SER A 125 -9.96 1.45 17.58
CA SER A 125 -10.94 0.81 16.72
C SER A 125 -10.27 -0.17 15.77
N ALA A 126 -10.96 -1.28 15.49
CA ALA A 126 -10.60 -2.18 14.41
C ALA A 126 -11.28 -1.70 13.14
N ASN A 127 -10.50 -1.36 12.12
CA ASN A 127 -11.02 -0.84 10.87
C ASN A 127 -10.52 -1.67 9.69
N ALA A 128 -11.47 -2.03 8.82
CA ALA A 128 -11.20 -2.64 7.53
C ALA A 128 -12.00 -1.90 6.44
N ARG A 129 -11.32 -1.57 5.34
CA ARG A 129 -11.94 -0.90 4.19
C ARG A 129 -11.56 -1.60 2.90
N VAL A 130 -12.50 -1.61 1.96
CA VAL A 130 -12.24 -1.95 0.57
C VAL A 130 -12.46 -0.70 -0.25
N GLY A 131 -11.41 -0.24 -0.92
CA GLY A 131 -11.47 0.82 -1.90
C GLY A 131 -11.51 0.24 -3.32
N LEU A 132 -12.21 0.91 -4.22
CA LEU A 132 -12.28 0.61 -5.65
C LEU A 132 -11.89 1.86 -6.43
N TRP A 133 -10.97 1.73 -7.37
CA TRP A 133 -10.73 2.69 -8.44
C TRP A 133 -11.29 2.11 -9.74
N ARG A 134 -12.31 2.77 -10.31
CA ARG A 134 -12.97 2.36 -11.56
C ARG A 134 -12.15 2.78 -12.77
N SER A 135 -10.99 2.16 -12.90
CA SER A 135 -10.11 2.23 -14.06
C SER A 135 -9.42 0.90 -14.27
N THR A 136 -9.29 0.51 -15.51
CA THR A 136 -8.50 -0.67 -15.89
C THR A 136 -7.01 -0.34 -16.04
N SER A 137 -6.62 0.92 -16.03
CA SER A 137 -5.21 1.30 -16.13
C SER A 137 -4.40 0.73 -14.96
N ALA A 138 -3.14 0.37 -15.23
CA ALA A 138 -2.21 -0.02 -14.18
C ALA A 138 -1.94 1.16 -13.23
N ILE A 139 -1.72 0.89 -11.95
CA ILE A 139 -1.33 1.92 -10.99
C ILE A 139 0.19 2.08 -11.02
N ASN A 140 0.70 3.25 -11.38
CA ASN A 140 2.11 3.57 -11.28
C ASN A 140 2.40 4.83 -10.44
N CYS A 141 1.35 5.45 -9.90
CA CYS A 141 1.49 6.54 -8.92
C CYS A 141 0.39 6.47 -7.87
N ILE A 142 0.75 6.88 -6.64
CA ILE A 142 -0.12 6.95 -5.47
C ILE A 142 0.12 8.31 -4.81
N ARG A 143 -0.96 8.93 -4.34
CA ARG A 143 -0.94 10.07 -3.45
C ARG A 143 -1.70 9.76 -2.17
N LEU A 144 -1.07 10.02 -1.04
CA LEU A 144 -1.76 10.25 0.22
C LEU A 144 -1.86 11.76 0.41
N GLU A 145 -3.04 12.28 0.69
CA GLU A 145 -3.21 13.70 0.98
C GLU A 145 -4.12 13.90 2.20
N THR A 146 -3.87 14.95 2.93
CA THR A 146 -4.71 15.34 4.05
C THR A 146 -6.05 15.91 3.54
N ASN A 147 -7.11 15.72 4.32
CA ASN A 147 -8.47 16.04 3.86
C ASN A 147 -8.75 17.53 3.72
N ALA A 148 -8.11 18.35 4.55
CA ALA A 148 -8.33 19.80 4.55
C ALA A 148 -7.18 20.54 5.25
N SER A 149 -6.87 21.74 4.76
CA SER A 149 -5.96 22.66 5.47
C SER A 149 -6.58 23.08 6.81
N PRO A 150 -5.81 23.18 7.90
CA PRO A 150 -4.35 23.07 7.99
C PRO A 150 -3.84 21.67 8.40
N GLN A 151 -4.56 20.59 8.14
CA GLN A 151 -4.08 19.24 8.44
C GLN A 151 -2.82 18.90 7.62
N VAL A 152 -1.83 18.33 8.28
CA VAL A 152 -0.58 17.84 7.64
C VAL A 152 -0.12 16.54 8.29
N PHE A 153 0.61 15.73 7.53
CA PHE A 153 1.47 14.67 8.05
C PHE A 153 2.69 15.33 8.69
N GLU A 154 3.05 14.95 9.91
CA GLU A 154 4.13 15.59 10.64
C GLU A 154 5.49 15.01 10.27
N SER A 155 6.52 15.83 10.48
CA SER A 155 7.93 15.42 10.34
C SER A 155 8.22 14.15 11.16
N GLY A 156 9.07 13.27 10.63
CA GLY A 156 9.36 11.95 11.20
C GLY A 156 8.36 10.86 10.83
N SER A 157 7.28 11.19 10.13
CA SER A 157 6.36 10.19 9.56
C SER A 157 7.06 9.40 8.47
N THR A 158 6.79 8.08 8.40
CA THR A 158 7.40 7.18 7.42
C THR A 158 6.33 6.43 6.62
N PHE A 159 6.58 6.28 5.34
CA PHE A 159 5.73 5.57 4.41
C PHE A 159 6.60 4.67 3.54
N THR A 160 6.37 3.36 3.58
CA THR A 160 7.16 2.39 2.81
C THR A 160 6.27 1.60 1.87
N LEU A 161 6.63 1.61 0.60
CA LEU A 161 6.00 0.80 -0.43
C LEU A 161 6.81 -0.48 -0.63
N TYR A 162 6.14 -1.62 -0.57
CA TYR A 162 6.69 -2.94 -0.80
C TYR A 162 6.00 -3.59 -2.00
N GLY A 163 6.78 -4.17 -2.91
CA GLY A 163 6.29 -5.07 -3.93
C GLY A 163 6.18 -6.50 -3.43
N ILE A 164 5.16 -7.20 -3.88
CA ILE A 164 4.99 -8.64 -3.66
C ILE A 164 5.23 -9.32 -5.00
N GLY A 165 6.30 -10.10 -5.08
CA GLY A 165 6.70 -10.76 -6.31
C GLY A 165 5.70 -11.83 -6.77
N SER A 166 5.48 -11.90 -8.07
CA SER A 166 4.61 -12.89 -8.73
C SER A 166 5.32 -14.20 -9.04
N GLY A 167 6.62 -14.24 -8.88
CA GLY A 167 7.43 -15.34 -9.38
C GLY A 167 7.68 -16.42 -8.35
N SER A 168 7.34 -17.66 -8.68
CA SER A 168 8.12 -18.79 -8.16
C SER A 168 9.52 -18.73 -8.78
N PRO A 169 10.57 -19.08 -8.05
CA PRO A 169 11.89 -19.21 -8.63
C PRO A 169 11.83 -20.13 -9.86
N LYS A 170 12.53 -19.76 -10.92
CA LYS A 170 12.63 -20.61 -12.13
C LYS A 170 13.57 -21.79 -11.94
N ALA A 171 14.10 -21.94 -10.73
CA ALA A 171 14.93 -23.06 -10.31
C ALA A 171 14.71 -23.37 -8.83
N PHE A 172 15.07 -24.57 -8.43
CA PHE A 172 15.17 -24.99 -7.03
C PHE A 172 16.62 -25.17 -6.62
N GLY A 173 16.87 -25.22 -5.32
CA GLY A 173 18.19 -25.44 -4.71
C GLY A 173 18.80 -24.17 -4.13
N GLY A 174 19.86 -24.40 -3.36
CA GLY A 174 20.51 -23.39 -2.52
C GLY A 174 19.97 -23.38 -1.09
N ASP A 175 20.81 -22.96 -0.16
CA ASP A 175 20.47 -22.86 1.26
C ASP A 175 19.52 -21.66 1.50
N ARG A 176 19.55 -20.71 0.58
CA ARG A 176 18.67 -19.53 0.57
C ARG A 176 18.31 -19.14 -0.86
N VAL A 177 17.04 -18.83 -1.09
CA VAL A 177 16.55 -18.28 -2.35
C VAL A 177 15.91 -16.92 -2.06
N VAL A 178 16.42 -15.87 -2.70
CA VAL A 178 15.95 -14.49 -2.54
C VAL A 178 15.72 -13.85 -3.90
N THR A 179 14.92 -12.78 -3.95
CA THR A 179 14.72 -12.00 -5.17
C THR A 179 14.81 -10.51 -4.86
N ASP A 180 15.27 -9.74 -5.83
CA ASP A 180 15.20 -8.28 -5.86
C ASP A 180 14.01 -7.76 -6.69
N GLY A 181 13.14 -8.68 -7.14
CA GLY A 181 11.99 -8.40 -8.01
C GLY A 181 12.29 -8.60 -9.50
N THR A 182 13.55 -8.58 -9.91
CA THR A 182 14.01 -8.80 -11.28
C THR A 182 14.69 -10.16 -11.45
N TYR A 183 15.55 -10.50 -10.50
CA TYR A 183 16.32 -11.73 -10.50
C TYR A 183 16.01 -12.57 -9.28
N TRP A 184 16.21 -13.88 -9.41
CA TRP A 184 16.23 -14.84 -8.32
C TRP A 184 17.66 -15.26 -8.04
N TYR A 185 18.08 -15.08 -6.80
CA TYR A 185 19.43 -15.43 -6.32
C TYR A 185 19.36 -16.71 -5.51
N HIS A 186 20.06 -17.73 -5.95
CA HIS A 186 20.24 -18.98 -5.22
C HIS A 186 21.59 -18.96 -4.54
N VAL A 187 21.59 -18.89 -3.22
CA VAL A 187 22.83 -18.84 -2.41
C VAL A 187 23.12 -20.24 -1.89
N PHE A 188 24.32 -20.72 -2.17
CA PHE A 188 24.83 -21.99 -1.69
C PHE A 188 25.99 -21.70 -0.70
N THR A 189 25.82 -22.10 0.56
CA THR A 189 26.88 -22.02 1.60
C THR A 189 27.55 -23.36 1.80
N SER A 190 27.02 -24.42 1.20
CA SER A 190 27.54 -25.78 1.12
C SER A 190 27.28 -26.35 -0.28
N SER A 191 27.84 -27.54 -0.57
CA SER A 191 27.56 -28.24 -1.82
C SER A 191 26.04 -28.53 -1.91
N GLY A 192 25.44 -28.17 -3.03
CA GLY A 192 24.01 -28.33 -3.25
C GLY A 192 23.68 -28.47 -4.73
N ARG A 193 22.46 -28.92 -5.02
CA ARG A 193 21.97 -29.08 -6.39
C ARG A 193 21.17 -27.84 -6.79
N PHE A 194 21.42 -27.35 -8.01
CA PHE A 194 20.60 -26.34 -8.68
C PHE A 194 19.75 -27.05 -9.74
N GLU A 195 18.42 -26.95 -9.60
CA GLU A 195 17.46 -27.60 -10.50
C GLU A 195 16.58 -26.55 -11.19
N PRO A 196 16.82 -26.22 -12.45
CA PRO A 196 15.93 -25.39 -13.25
C PRO A 196 14.54 -26.04 -13.41
N VAL A 197 13.47 -25.24 -13.27
CA VAL A 197 12.08 -25.68 -13.45
C VAL A 197 11.65 -25.58 -14.92
N THR A 198 12.35 -24.70 -15.67
CA THR A 198 12.13 -24.46 -17.11
C THR A 198 13.47 -24.19 -17.77
N ASN A 199 13.52 -24.23 -19.11
CA ASN A 199 14.70 -23.79 -19.85
C ASN A 199 15.03 -22.35 -19.46
N LEU A 200 16.20 -22.16 -18.86
CA LEU A 200 16.74 -20.84 -18.51
C LEU A 200 17.49 -20.32 -19.74
N SER A 201 17.07 -19.15 -20.23
CA SER A 201 17.91 -18.37 -21.16
C SER A 201 18.89 -17.54 -20.32
N CYS A 202 20.18 -17.72 -20.56
CA CYS A 202 21.25 -16.89 -20.00
C CYS A 202 21.47 -15.66 -20.88
#